data_304fdd52612c7dd4e37e018b70651f11
#
_entry.id   304fdd52612c7dd4e37e018b70651f11
#
_cell.length_a   1.000
_cell.length_b   1.000
_cell.length_c   1.000
_cell.angle_alpha   90.00
_cell.angle_beta   90.00
_cell.angle_gamma   90.00
#
_symmetry.space_group_name_H-M   'P 1'
#
loop_
_entity.id
_entity.type
_entity.pdbx_description
1 polymer ?
#
loop_
_entity_poly.entity_id
_entity_poly.type
_entity_poly.pdbx_seq_one_letter_code
_entity_poly.pdbx_strand_id
1 'polypeptide(L)' 'MQLTTLYTLKNTLNKITVSGEDNLSMLLACINTVEQMIEEERQNESHPNE' A
#
# COMPACT_ATOMS: atom_id res chain seq x y z
N MET A 1 3.86 3.98 -10.39
CA MET A 1 4.62 2.96 -9.64
C MET A 1 4.12 1.59 -10.02
N GLN A 2 5.00 0.62 -10.14
CA GLN A 2 4.58 -0.70 -10.54
C GLN A 2 3.87 -1.43 -9.42
N LEU A 3 2.93 -2.28 -9.78
CA LEU A 3 2.20 -3.05 -8.79
C LEU A 3 3.11 -3.92 -7.94
N THR A 4 4.11 -4.52 -8.55
CA THR A 4 5.03 -5.36 -7.80
C THR A 4 5.72 -4.56 -6.68
N THR A 5 6.13 -3.35 -6.99
CA THR A 5 6.75 -2.48 -6.00
C THR A 5 5.78 -2.15 -4.89
N LEU A 6 4.53 -1.86 -5.25
CA LEU A 6 3.52 -1.51 -4.26
C LEU A 6 3.21 -2.68 -3.34
N TYR A 7 3.10 -3.89 -3.89
CA TYR A 7 2.86 -5.06 -3.06
C TYR A 7 4.03 -5.33 -2.12
N THR A 8 5.26 -5.14 -2.61
CA THR A 8 6.43 -5.31 -1.77
C THR A 8 6.41 -4.31 -0.63
N LEU A 9 6.06 -3.07 -0.92
CA LEU A 9 5.98 -2.03 0.09
C LEU A 9 4.91 -2.35 1.13
N LYS A 10 3.74 -2.79 0.67
CA LYS A 10 2.69 -3.15 1.60
C LYS A 10 3.11 -4.28 2.51
N ASN A 11 3.74 -5.31 1.95
CA ASN A 11 4.19 -6.44 2.75
C ASN A 11 5.23 -6.01 3.77
N THR A 12 6.12 -5.11 3.39
CA THR A 12 7.12 -4.59 4.31
C THR A 12 6.47 -3.83 5.44
N LEU A 13 5.51 -2.98 5.13
CA LEU A 13 4.80 -2.21 6.15
C LEU A 13 4.07 -3.13 7.12
N ASN A 14 3.49 -4.20 6.61
CA ASN A 14 2.76 -5.12 7.46
C ASN A 14 3.65 -5.87 8.44
N LYS A 15 4.94 -5.91 8.19
CA LYS A 15 5.88 -6.57 9.07
C LYS A 15 6.43 -5.65 10.15
N ILE A 16 6.17 -4.37 10.06
CA ILE A 16 6.69 -3.42 11.01
C ILE A 16 5.83 -3.45 12.26
N THR A 17 6.49 -3.53 13.41
CA THR A 17 5.79 -3.48 14.68
C THR A 17 6.14 -2.16 15.36
N VAL A 18 5.13 -1.44 15.82
CA VAL A 18 5.35 -0.15 16.46
C VAL A 18 4.65 -0.14 17.80
N SER A 19 5.10 0.76 18.65
CA SER A 19 4.50 0.96 19.97
C SER A 19 3.83 2.32 20.01
N GLY A 20 2.74 2.39 20.74
CA GLY A 20 2.05 3.66 20.93
C GLY A 20 0.97 3.87 19.89
N GLU A 21 -0.11 4.51 20.34
CA GLU A 21 -1.27 4.70 19.47
C GLU A 21 -0.96 5.59 18.28
N ASP A 22 -0.17 6.64 18.52
CA ASP A 22 0.15 7.55 17.43
C ASP A 22 0.98 6.86 16.35
N ASN A 23 1.95 6.09 16.78
CA ASN A 23 2.80 5.36 15.82
C ASN A 23 1.99 4.32 15.06
N LEU A 24 1.10 3.63 15.77
CA LEU A 24 0.25 2.65 15.12
C LEU A 24 -0.67 3.32 14.11
N SER A 25 -1.25 4.45 14.48
CA SER A 25 -2.11 5.18 13.55
C SER A 25 -1.38 5.62 12.30
N MET A 26 -0.15 6.08 12.47
CA MET A 26 0.64 6.50 11.31
C MET A 26 0.97 5.32 10.42
N LEU A 27 1.31 4.18 11.01
CA LEU A 27 1.61 3.00 10.22
C LEU A 27 0.37 2.54 9.44
N LEU A 28 -0.78 2.53 10.10
CA LEU A 28 -2.02 2.13 9.43
C LEU A 28 -2.38 3.10 8.31
N ALA A 29 -2.15 4.39 8.52
CA ALA A 29 -2.39 5.36 7.47
C ALA A 29 -1.50 5.10 6.25
N CYS A 30 -0.25 4.75 6.49
CA CYS A 30 0.66 4.43 5.40
C CYS A 30 0.19 3.19 4.65
N ILE A 31 -0.23 2.16 5.38
CA ILE A 31 -0.71 0.94 4.75
C ILE A 31 -1.94 1.24 3.91
N ASN A 32 -2.87 2.03 4.44
CA ASN A 32 -4.07 2.38 3.70
C ASN A 32 -3.75 3.17 2.44
N THR A 33 -2.79 4.07 2.53
CA THR A 33 -2.38 4.85 1.37
C THR A 33 -1.81 3.94 0.29
N VAL A 34 -0.96 3.00 0.69
CA VAL A 34 -0.38 2.07 -0.26
C VAL A 34 -1.47 1.20 -0.89
N GLU A 35 -2.46 0.78 -0.09
CA GLU A 35 -3.57 0.00 -0.64
C GLU A 35 -4.36 0.78 -1.66
N GLN A 36 -4.54 2.07 -1.42
CA GLN A 36 -5.20 2.91 -2.42
C GLN A 36 -4.39 2.98 -3.70
N MET A 37 -3.08 3.12 -3.57
CA MET A 37 -2.22 3.17 -4.74
C MET A 37 -2.26 1.85 -5.52
N ILE A 38 -2.32 0.74 -4.80
CA ILE A 38 -2.45 -0.56 -5.44
C ILE A 38 -3.75 -0.63 -6.23
N GLU A 39 -4.82 -0.18 -5.62
CA GLU A 39 -6.12 -0.24 -6.29
C GLU A 39 -6.12 0.61 -7.55
N GLU A 40 -5.53 1.78 -7.49
CA GLU A 40 -5.46 2.66 -8.65
C GLU A 40 -4.62 2.06 -9.76
N GLU A 41 -3.51 1.44 -9.40
CA GLU A 41 -2.67 0.82 -10.40
C GLU A 41 -3.34 -0.39 -11.03
N ARG A 42 -4.08 -1.15 -10.24
CA ARG A 42 -4.79 -2.30 -10.77
C ARG A 42 -5.83 -1.87 -11.78
N GLN A 43 -6.52 -0.78 -11.48
CA GLN A 43 -7.52 -0.27 -12.42
C GLN A 43 -6.87 0.19 -13.71
N ASN A 44 -5.72 0.84 -13.60
CA ASN A 44 -5.01 1.26 -14.79
C ASN A 44 -4.59 0.07 -15.64
N GLU A 45 -4.16 -0.99 -14.99
CA GLU A 45 -3.69 -2.14 -15.72
C GLU A 45 -4.79 -3.00 -16.28
N SER A 46 -5.97 -2.94 -15.68
CA SER A 46 -7.04 -3.70 -16.23
C SER A 46 -7.77 -2.94 -17.31
N HIS A 47 -7.27 -1.83 -17.73
CA HIS A 47 -7.81 -1.09 -18.79
C HIS A 47 -7.00 -1.38 -19.98
N PRO A 48 -7.00 -2.44 -20.54
CA PRO A 48 -6.11 -2.88 -21.52
C PRO A 48 -6.46 -2.19 -22.70
N ASN A 49 -5.83 -1.61 -23.06
CA ASN A 49 -6.01 -1.18 -24.17
C ASN A 49 -7.19 -0.94 -24.61
N GLU A 50 -7.82 -0.79 -23.96
CA GLU A 50 -8.91 -0.48 -24.38
C GLU A 50 -8.80 0.42 -25.05
#